data_fa00ffe2ae8177c014c117e4863016b0
#
_entry.id   fa00ffe2ae8177c014c117e4863016b0
#
_cell.length_a   1.000
_cell.length_b   1.000
_cell.length_c   1.000
_cell.angle_alpha   90.00
_cell.angle_beta   90.00
_cell.angle_gamma   90.00
#
_symmetry.space_group_name_H-M   'P 1'
#
loop_
_entity.id
_entity.type
_entity.pdbx_description
1 polymer ?
#
loop_
_entity_poly.entity_id
_entity_poly.type
_entity_poly.pdbx_seq_one_letter_code
_entity_poly.pdbx_strand_id
1 'polypeptide(L)'
;MTRLRGRAPRGRRIAEATPQGHWQVLTTLGALAVRGIVGAMTVESATDGDVFLAYLEHVLCPQLQPGDVVVMDNLSAHKVEGVRELIIACGAELLYLPPYSPDFNPIEQCWSKIKLILRTLKARSAEALEQAVTQALAAITPENARAWFTHCGYGTHN
;
A
#
# COMPACT_ATOMS: atom_id res chain seq x y z
N MET A 1 6.57 8.74 -10.75
CA MET A 1 5.59 8.08 -11.67
C MET A 1 5.15 9.04 -12.76
N THR A 2 5.12 8.61 -14.01
CA THR A 2 4.70 9.44 -15.16
C THR A 2 3.34 8.97 -15.68
N ARG A 3 2.57 9.88 -16.26
CA ARG A 3 1.33 9.51 -16.95
C ARG A 3 1.68 8.73 -18.23
N LEU A 4 1.02 7.60 -18.45
CA LEU A 4 1.21 6.76 -19.63
C LEU A 4 0.35 7.22 -20.82
N ARG A 5 -0.67 8.06 -20.57
CA ARG A 5 -1.61 8.54 -21.60
C ARG A 5 -2.01 9.97 -21.28
N GLY A 6 -2.26 10.77 -22.32
CA GLY A 6 -2.81 12.10 -22.24
C GLY A 6 -3.83 12.35 -23.36
N ARG A 7 -4.66 13.38 -23.24
CA ARG A 7 -5.60 13.81 -24.27
C ARG A 7 -5.21 15.20 -24.75
N ALA A 8 -5.20 15.41 -26.07
CA ALA A 8 -5.03 16.71 -26.71
C ALA A 8 -6.08 16.87 -27.81
N PRO A 9 -6.36 18.10 -28.27
CA PRO A 9 -7.15 18.33 -29.46
C PRO A 9 -6.59 17.56 -30.67
N ARG A 10 -7.47 17.16 -31.58
CA ARG A 10 -7.07 16.43 -32.79
C ARG A 10 -5.99 17.20 -33.57
N GLY A 11 -4.92 16.49 -33.92
CA GLY A 11 -3.77 17.08 -34.64
C GLY A 11 -2.69 17.69 -33.75
N ARG A 12 -2.86 17.71 -32.40
CA ARG A 12 -1.79 18.17 -31.49
C ARG A 12 -1.12 16.99 -30.80
N ARG A 13 0.23 16.99 -30.84
CA ARG A 13 1.06 16.04 -30.11
C ARG A 13 1.18 16.49 -28.64
N ILE A 14 1.00 15.56 -27.70
CA ILE A 14 1.32 15.79 -26.31
C ILE A 14 2.80 15.49 -26.14
N ALA A 15 3.56 16.46 -25.66
CA ALA A 15 4.94 16.28 -25.21
C ALA A 15 5.01 16.66 -23.73
N GLU A 16 5.48 15.75 -22.91
CA GLU A 16 5.76 15.98 -21.49
C GLU A 16 7.19 15.52 -21.20
N ALA A 17 7.99 16.39 -20.58
CA ALA A 17 9.35 16.04 -20.19
C ALA A 17 9.30 14.99 -19.06
N THR A 18 9.99 13.88 -19.26
CA THR A 18 10.18 12.84 -18.24
C THR A 18 11.56 13.01 -17.63
N PRO A 19 11.72 13.00 -16.29
CA PRO A 19 13.03 13.04 -15.68
C PRO A 19 13.88 11.85 -16.17
N GLN A 20 15.09 12.13 -16.66
CA GLN A 20 16.10 11.13 -16.94
C GLN A 20 17.11 11.16 -15.78
N GLY A 21 17.35 10.02 -15.14
CA GLY A 21 18.31 9.90 -14.04
C GLY A 21 18.30 8.50 -13.43
N HIS A 22 19.15 8.28 -12.46
CA HIS A 22 19.12 7.06 -11.65
C HIS A 22 17.79 6.94 -10.91
N TRP A 23 17.08 5.85 -11.14
CA TRP A 23 15.81 5.57 -10.49
C TRP A 23 16.10 5.13 -9.05
N GLN A 24 15.79 5.98 -8.08
CA GLN A 24 15.68 5.53 -6.70
C GLN A 24 14.39 4.72 -6.55
N VAL A 25 14.50 3.54 -5.97
CA VAL A 25 13.35 2.70 -5.65
C VAL A 25 12.83 3.13 -4.30
N LEU A 26 11.66 3.74 -4.29
CA LEU A 26 10.93 4.05 -3.05
C LEU A 26 9.83 3.01 -2.89
N THR A 27 9.97 2.17 -1.88
CA THR A 27 8.97 1.15 -1.55
C THR A 27 8.14 1.61 -0.37
N THR A 28 6.82 1.51 -0.49
CA THR A 28 5.89 1.82 0.61
C THR A 28 5.20 0.54 1.04
N LEU A 29 5.37 0.19 2.31
CA LEU A 29 4.62 -0.86 3.00
C LEU A 29 3.44 -0.22 3.71
N GLY A 30 2.33 -0.94 3.83
CA GLY A 30 1.16 -0.40 4.52
C GLY A 30 0.15 -1.47 4.87
N ALA A 31 -0.66 -1.19 5.90
CA ALA A 31 -1.81 -2.00 6.28
C ALA A 31 -3.09 -1.17 6.20
N LEU A 32 -4.15 -1.80 5.72
CA LEU A 32 -5.48 -1.22 5.57
C LEU A 32 -6.45 -1.93 6.51
N ALA A 33 -7.16 -1.15 7.32
CA ALA A 33 -8.31 -1.62 8.08
C ALA A 33 -9.58 -0.86 7.64
N VAL A 34 -10.74 -1.26 8.13
CA VAL A 34 -12.02 -0.56 7.82
C VAL A 34 -12.02 0.92 8.24
N ARG A 35 -11.13 1.30 9.15
CA ARG A 35 -10.92 2.69 9.59
C ARG A 35 -9.93 3.48 8.71
N GLY A 36 -9.34 2.87 7.68
CA GLY A 36 -8.35 3.47 6.79
C GLY A 36 -6.97 2.83 6.91
N ILE A 37 -5.92 3.55 6.48
CA ILE A 37 -4.53 3.12 6.66
C ILE A 37 -4.19 3.13 8.15
N VAL A 38 -3.72 2.00 8.67
CA VAL A 38 -3.40 1.84 10.09
C VAL A 38 -1.91 1.78 10.38
N GLY A 39 -1.09 1.63 9.36
CA GLY A 39 0.36 1.69 9.47
C GLY A 39 0.96 1.78 8.07
N ALA A 40 1.88 2.70 7.88
CA ALA A 40 2.64 2.82 6.63
C ALA A 40 4.11 3.15 6.92
N MET A 41 4.99 2.54 6.14
CA MET A 41 6.44 2.78 6.18
C MET A 41 6.95 2.90 4.75
N THR A 42 7.84 3.86 4.52
CA THR A 42 8.48 4.05 3.22
C THR A 42 9.99 3.86 3.38
N VAL A 43 10.60 3.10 2.49
CA VAL A 43 12.03 2.81 2.48
C VAL A 43 12.63 3.05 1.09
N GLU A 44 13.86 3.54 1.04
CA GLU A 44 14.62 3.76 -0.19
C GLU A 44 15.35 2.48 -0.65
N SER A 45 14.64 1.36 -0.68
CA SER A 45 15.16 0.07 -1.13
C SER A 45 14.05 -0.83 -1.65
N ALA A 46 14.42 -1.94 -2.26
CA ALA A 46 13.47 -3.04 -2.45
C ALA A 46 13.12 -3.65 -1.09
N THR A 47 11.90 -4.16 -0.97
CA THR A 47 11.47 -4.87 0.25
C THR A 47 11.93 -6.31 0.18
N ASP A 48 12.68 -6.71 1.19
CA ASP A 48 13.02 -8.09 1.51
C ASP A 48 12.32 -8.53 2.82
N GLY A 49 12.65 -9.73 3.30
CA GLY A 49 12.06 -10.28 4.51
C GLY A 49 12.40 -9.48 5.77
N ASP A 50 13.63 -8.98 5.87
CA ASP A 50 14.10 -8.24 7.05
C ASP A 50 13.41 -6.88 7.16
N VAL A 51 13.26 -6.17 6.05
CA VAL A 51 12.50 -4.91 5.97
C VAL A 51 11.04 -5.16 6.33
N PHE A 52 10.47 -6.27 5.89
CA PHE A 52 9.08 -6.61 6.22
C PHE A 52 8.91 -6.96 7.71
N LEU A 53 9.84 -7.70 8.32
CA LEU A 53 9.83 -7.97 9.76
C LEU A 53 9.95 -6.67 10.57
N ALA A 54 10.86 -5.77 10.20
CA ALA A 54 10.99 -4.47 10.85
C ALA A 54 9.68 -3.64 10.73
N TYR A 55 9.01 -3.68 9.57
CA TYR A 55 7.70 -3.05 9.39
C TYR A 55 6.65 -3.65 10.33
N LEU A 56 6.60 -4.98 10.44
CA LEU A 56 5.66 -5.64 11.35
C LEU A 56 5.94 -5.22 12.80
N GLU A 57 7.16 -5.35 13.26
CA GLU A 57 7.54 -5.09 14.66
C GLU A 57 7.30 -3.64 15.07
N HIS A 58 7.75 -2.69 14.24
CA HIS A 58 7.78 -1.29 14.64
C HIS A 58 6.57 -0.48 14.17
N VAL A 59 5.83 -0.94 13.17
CA VAL A 59 4.74 -0.15 12.57
C VAL A 59 3.39 -0.84 12.70
N LEU A 60 3.27 -2.11 12.30
CA LEU A 60 1.97 -2.79 12.30
C LEU A 60 1.58 -3.34 13.67
N CYS A 61 2.47 -4.10 14.32
CA CYS A 61 2.16 -4.74 15.61
C CYS A 61 1.68 -3.77 16.69
N PRO A 62 2.24 -2.55 16.83
CA PRO A 62 1.71 -1.56 17.77
C PRO A 62 0.28 -1.09 17.48
N GLN A 63 -0.26 -1.35 16.31
CA GLN A 63 -1.62 -0.97 15.90
C GLN A 63 -2.62 -2.12 16.02
N LEU A 64 -2.13 -3.34 16.21
CA LEU A 64 -2.97 -4.53 16.33
C LEU A 64 -3.59 -4.62 17.72
N GLN A 65 -4.80 -5.18 17.75
CA GLN A 65 -5.51 -5.48 18.99
C GLN A 65 -5.77 -6.99 19.07
N PRO A 66 -5.85 -7.55 20.29
CA PRO A 66 -6.25 -8.94 20.44
C PRO A 66 -7.57 -9.26 19.73
N GLY A 67 -7.54 -10.30 18.89
CA GLY A 67 -8.67 -10.71 18.06
C GLY A 67 -8.69 -10.11 16.65
N ASP A 68 -7.74 -9.22 16.30
CA ASP A 68 -7.58 -8.79 14.92
C ASP A 68 -7.15 -9.95 14.01
N VAL A 69 -7.60 -9.94 12.76
CA VAL A 69 -7.17 -10.87 11.73
C VAL A 69 -6.36 -10.13 10.68
N VAL A 70 -5.07 -10.44 10.59
CA VAL A 70 -4.17 -9.89 9.58
C VAL A 70 -4.24 -10.77 8.33
N VAL A 71 -4.74 -10.21 7.24
CA VAL A 71 -4.86 -10.89 5.96
C VAL A 71 -3.70 -10.45 5.06
N MET A 72 -2.96 -11.41 4.51
CA MET A 72 -1.83 -11.17 3.63
C MET A 72 -1.93 -11.96 2.33
N ASP A 73 -1.35 -11.44 1.27
CA ASP A 73 -1.11 -12.22 0.05
C ASP A 73 0.07 -13.20 0.23
N ASN A 74 0.41 -13.90 -0.85
CA ASN A 74 1.43 -14.95 -0.85
C ASN A 74 2.82 -14.46 -1.29
N LEU A 75 3.16 -13.18 -1.15
CA LEU A 75 4.51 -12.70 -1.42
C LEU A 75 5.54 -13.42 -0.54
N SER A 76 6.72 -13.69 -1.10
CA SER A 76 7.79 -14.38 -0.38
C SER A 76 8.21 -13.65 0.90
N ALA A 77 8.27 -12.32 0.86
CA ALA A 77 8.57 -11.49 2.02
C ALA A 77 7.55 -11.64 3.17
N HIS A 78 6.29 -11.97 2.85
CA HIS A 78 5.24 -12.20 3.86
C HIS A 78 5.32 -13.58 4.53
N LYS A 79 6.17 -14.47 4.01
CA LYS A 79 6.28 -15.86 4.47
C LYS A 79 7.63 -16.18 5.13
N VAL A 80 8.44 -15.18 5.41
CA VAL A 80 9.69 -15.39 6.13
C VAL A 80 9.42 -15.81 7.57
N GLU A 81 10.36 -16.57 8.13
CA GLU A 81 10.32 -16.96 9.53
C GLU A 81 10.21 -15.74 10.44
N GLY A 82 9.40 -15.82 11.49
CA GLY A 82 9.13 -14.71 12.42
C GLY A 82 7.86 -13.90 12.12
N VAL A 83 7.36 -13.87 10.88
CA VAL A 83 6.15 -13.09 10.53
C VAL A 83 4.93 -13.57 11.33
N ARG A 84 4.70 -14.88 11.35
CA ARG A 84 3.56 -15.47 12.08
C ARG A 84 3.68 -15.27 13.58
N GLU A 85 4.87 -15.49 14.11
CA GLU A 85 5.19 -15.37 15.51
C GLU A 85 4.95 -13.95 16.03
N LEU A 86 5.39 -12.93 15.30
CA LEU A 86 5.16 -11.52 15.64
C LEU A 86 3.66 -11.19 15.70
N ILE A 87 2.88 -11.61 14.72
CA ILE A 87 1.44 -11.34 14.67
C ILE A 87 0.71 -12.04 15.81
N ILE A 88 1.02 -13.32 16.06
CA ILE A 88 0.41 -14.08 17.15
C ILE A 88 0.80 -13.49 18.51
N ALA A 89 2.03 -13.03 18.68
CA ALA A 89 2.48 -12.38 19.92
C ALA A 89 1.70 -11.09 20.24
N CYS A 90 1.13 -10.44 19.21
CA CYS A 90 0.23 -9.29 19.39
C CYS A 90 -1.22 -9.69 19.72
N GLY A 91 -1.52 -10.98 19.84
CA GLY A 91 -2.88 -11.49 20.06
C GLY A 91 -3.76 -11.48 18.82
N ALA A 92 -3.17 -11.32 17.64
CA ALA A 92 -3.85 -11.32 16.34
C ALA A 92 -3.68 -12.67 15.63
N GLU A 93 -4.55 -12.94 14.66
CA GLU A 93 -4.47 -14.12 13.78
C GLU A 93 -3.86 -13.73 12.43
N LEU A 94 -3.12 -14.66 11.80
CA LEU A 94 -2.60 -14.49 10.44
C LEU A 94 -3.32 -15.44 9.48
N LEU A 95 -3.91 -14.85 8.44
CA LEU A 95 -4.56 -15.54 7.32
C LEU A 95 -3.88 -15.17 6.00
N TYR A 96 -3.47 -16.19 5.23
CA TYR A 96 -3.02 -15.97 3.85
C TYR A 96 -4.15 -16.14 2.86
N LEU A 97 -4.25 -15.22 1.92
CA LEU A 97 -5.18 -15.33 0.80
C LEU A 97 -4.82 -16.52 -0.10
N PRO A 98 -5.79 -17.09 -0.83
CA PRO A 98 -5.47 -18.06 -1.87
C PRO A 98 -4.49 -17.48 -2.89
N PRO A 99 -3.64 -18.29 -3.53
CA PRO A 99 -2.77 -17.82 -4.60
C PRO A 99 -3.57 -17.14 -5.72
N TYR A 100 -3.01 -16.08 -6.31
CA TYR A 100 -3.62 -15.36 -7.44
C TYR A 100 -5.03 -14.80 -7.17
N SER A 101 -5.30 -14.35 -5.95
CA SER A 101 -6.63 -13.84 -5.55
C SER A 101 -6.59 -12.35 -5.12
N PRO A 102 -6.15 -11.42 -5.98
CA PRO A 102 -6.11 -9.98 -5.64
C PRO A 102 -7.51 -9.41 -5.38
N ASP A 103 -8.56 -10.03 -5.95
CA ASP A 103 -9.96 -9.59 -5.78
C ASP A 103 -10.45 -9.71 -4.33
N PHE A 104 -9.81 -10.55 -3.52
CA PHE A 104 -10.08 -10.66 -2.09
C PHE A 104 -9.20 -9.75 -1.23
N ASN A 105 -8.36 -8.90 -1.86
CA ASN A 105 -7.43 -8.05 -1.13
C ASN A 105 -7.79 -6.56 -1.25
N PRO A 106 -8.49 -5.96 -0.26
CA PRO A 106 -8.93 -4.56 -0.31
C PRO A 106 -7.78 -3.55 -0.50
N ILE A 107 -6.56 -3.90 -0.06
CA ILE A 107 -5.41 -3.01 -0.16
C ILE A 107 -4.97 -2.78 -1.62
N GLU A 108 -5.29 -3.68 -2.55
CA GLU A 108 -5.01 -3.49 -3.97
C GLU A 108 -5.74 -2.27 -4.56
N GLN A 109 -6.98 -2.06 -4.14
CA GLN A 109 -7.77 -0.89 -4.53
C GLN A 109 -7.22 0.39 -3.87
N CYS A 110 -6.77 0.28 -2.63
CA CYS A 110 -6.08 1.36 -1.93
C CYS A 110 -4.81 1.77 -2.70
N TRP A 111 -3.94 0.82 -3.07
CA TRP A 111 -2.75 1.10 -3.87
C TRP A 111 -3.07 1.69 -5.24
N SER A 112 -4.15 1.25 -5.86
CA SER A 112 -4.62 1.82 -7.13
C SER A 112 -4.98 3.30 -7.00
N LYS A 113 -5.70 3.69 -5.94
CA LYS A 113 -6.02 5.09 -5.64
C LYS A 113 -4.76 5.90 -5.32
N ILE A 114 -3.86 5.38 -4.48
CA ILE A 114 -2.58 6.03 -4.16
C ILE A 114 -1.77 6.28 -5.43
N LYS A 115 -1.61 5.28 -6.29
CA LYS A 115 -0.91 5.42 -7.57
C LYS A 115 -1.54 6.48 -8.49
N LEU A 116 -2.87 6.61 -8.48
CA LEU A 116 -3.57 7.65 -9.24
C LEU A 116 -3.23 9.05 -8.71
N ILE A 117 -3.26 9.24 -7.40
CA ILE A 117 -2.91 10.51 -6.74
C ILE A 117 -1.45 10.89 -7.05
N LEU A 118 -0.50 9.96 -6.87
CA LEU A 118 0.92 10.18 -7.16
C LEU A 118 1.17 10.59 -8.62
N ARG A 119 0.45 9.97 -9.58
CA ARG A 119 0.53 10.36 -11.00
C ARG A 119 0.00 11.77 -11.24
N THR A 120 -0.97 12.21 -10.46
CA THR A 120 -1.55 13.57 -10.57
C THR A 120 -0.62 14.61 -9.99
N LEU A 121 0.05 14.31 -8.88
CA LEU A 121 0.97 15.22 -8.19
C LEU A 121 2.30 15.42 -8.95
N LYS A 122 2.69 14.48 -9.82
CA LYS A 122 3.86 14.59 -10.72
C LYS A 122 5.16 14.98 -10.00
N ALA A 123 5.41 14.41 -8.82
CA ALA A 123 6.63 14.67 -8.06
C ALA A 123 7.90 14.45 -8.92
N ARG A 124 8.83 15.39 -8.87
CA ARG A 124 10.05 15.42 -9.71
C ARG A 124 11.35 15.33 -8.91
N SER A 125 11.31 15.39 -7.58
CA SER A 125 12.44 15.14 -6.68
C SER A 125 12.08 14.07 -5.65
N ALA A 126 13.07 13.57 -4.92
CA ALA A 126 12.85 12.58 -3.85
C ALA A 126 11.97 13.16 -2.75
N GLU A 127 12.27 14.37 -2.29
CA GLU A 127 11.51 15.07 -1.25
C GLU A 127 10.06 15.33 -1.68
N ALA A 128 9.86 15.75 -2.95
CA ALA A 128 8.51 15.92 -3.49
C ALA A 128 7.76 14.60 -3.58
N LEU A 129 8.45 13.49 -3.84
CA LEU A 129 7.85 12.15 -3.89
C LEU A 129 7.43 11.69 -2.49
N GLU A 130 8.25 11.88 -1.47
CA GLU A 130 7.90 11.57 -0.08
C GLU A 130 6.68 12.37 0.39
N GLN A 131 6.66 13.68 0.13
CA GLN A 131 5.50 14.52 0.42
C GLN A 131 4.25 14.05 -0.33
N ALA A 132 4.40 13.66 -1.60
CA ALA A 132 3.31 13.14 -2.40
C ALA A 132 2.79 11.80 -1.87
N VAL A 133 3.66 10.90 -1.39
CA VAL A 133 3.27 9.65 -0.73
C VAL A 133 2.49 9.93 0.55
N THR A 134 3.00 10.81 1.41
CA THR A 134 2.32 11.23 2.65
C THR A 134 0.93 11.78 2.35
N GLN A 135 0.82 12.67 1.37
CA GLN A 135 -0.47 13.24 0.95
C GLN A 135 -1.41 12.18 0.37
N ALA A 136 -0.89 11.25 -0.41
CA ALA A 136 -1.69 10.18 -1.01
C ALA A 136 -2.22 9.20 0.05
N LEU A 137 -1.42 8.86 1.06
CA LEU A 137 -1.83 8.03 2.20
C LEU A 137 -2.92 8.74 3.03
N ALA A 138 -2.74 10.03 3.32
CA ALA A 138 -3.72 10.83 4.06
C ALA A 138 -5.06 11.01 3.31
N ALA A 139 -5.09 10.85 1.99
CA ALA A 139 -6.30 10.92 1.18
C ALA A 139 -7.13 9.64 1.19
N ILE A 140 -6.69 8.60 1.91
CA ILE A 140 -7.45 7.36 2.10
C ILE A 140 -8.36 7.53 3.31
N THR A 141 -9.67 7.61 3.04
CA THR A 141 -10.66 7.83 4.10
C THR A 141 -11.26 6.50 4.59
N PRO A 142 -11.87 6.48 5.79
CA PRO A 142 -12.61 5.30 6.27
C PRO A 142 -13.72 4.84 5.31
N GLU A 143 -14.40 5.79 4.62
CA GLU A 143 -15.43 5.46 3.63
C GLU A 143 -14.82 4.67 2.45
N ASN A 144 -13.63 5.07 1.98
CA ASN A 144 -12.93 4.33 0.94
C ASN A 144 -12.60 2.91 1.41
N ALA A 145 -12.04 2.78 2.60
CA ALA A 145 -11.67 1.49 3.16
C ALA A 145 -12.91 0.58 3.27
N ARG A 146 -13.99 1.04 3.91
CA ARG A 146 -15.23 0.27 4.03
C ARG A 146 -15.78 -0.18 2.69
N ALA A 147 -15.80 0.70 1.69
CA ALA A 147 -16.25 0.35 0.35
C ALA A 147 -15.41 -0.76 -0.29
N TRP A 148 -14.08 -0.73 -0.12
CA TRP A 148 -13.18 -1.77 -0.64
C TRP A 148 -13.32 -3.09 0.09
N PHE A 149 -13.43 -3.07 1.43
CA PHE A 149 -13.71 -4.27 2.20
C PHE A 149 -15.03 -4.93 1.78
N THR A 150 -16.10 -4.14 1.65
CA THR A 150 -17.40 -4.63 1.16
C THR A 150 -17.30 -5.20 -0.26
N HIS A 151 -16.57 -4.52 -1.16
CA HIS A 151 -16.37 -4.99 -2.54
C HIS A 151 -15.65 -6.34 -2.59
N CYS A 152 -14.68 -6.56 -1.71
CA CYS A 152 -13.95 -7.83 -1.59
C CYS A 152 -14.72 -8.91 -0.80
N GLY A 153 -15.97 -8.66 -0.41
CA GLY A 153 -16.84 -9.64 0.26
C GLY A 153 -16.70 -9.70 1.78
N TYR A 154 -15.94 -8.78 2.39
CA TYR A 154 -15.85 -8.70 3.85
C TYR A 154 -17.06 -7.96 4.42
N GLY A 155 -17.72 -8.56 5.42
CA GLY A 155 -18.79 -7.89 6.16
C GLY A 155 -18.21 -6.73 6.99
N THR A 156 -18.64 -5.49 6.70
CA THR A 156 -18.29 -4.31 7.49
C THR A 156 -19.45 -4.00 8.45
N HIS A 157 -19.62 -4.83 9.47
CA HIS A 157 -20.59 -4.53 10.53
C HIS A 157 -20.05 -3.40 11.41
N ASN A 158 -20.91 -2.38 11.65
CA ASN A 158 -20.65 -1.33 12.63
C ASN A 158 -20.74 -1.89 14.04
#